data_25ea1ebce78ff02ea090041a10b43d30
#
_entry.id   25ea1ebce78ff02ea090041a10b43d30
#
_cell.length_a   1.000
_cell.length_b   1.000
_cell.length_c   1.000
_cell.angle_alpha   90.00
_cell.angle_beta   90.00
_cell.angle_gamma   90.00
#
_symmetry.space_group_name_H-M   'P 1'
#
loop_
_entity.id
_entity.type
_entity.pdbx_description
1 polymer ?
#
loop_
_entity_poly.entity_id
_entity_poly.type
_entity_poly.pdbx_seq_one_letter_code
_entity_poly.pdbx_strand_id
1 'polypeptide(L)'
;MQKKNGENLNTQSVLAMRSSGYYSQKTAGAKIAIDATQKLLERALNSLPNSEILRFADFGCADGGTSQELWYNVVQLIRESGDNRPIEMIYTDLASNDFSTLFKSMQGMGENSELAYQDKFDDIFVHGCGTGFHKQLMPSETLCLGFSATAMHYVSEKPCQIKDHVHMVGANSSEKMKFEEQALNDWEAILLARGKELMPGGKFICINFGIDEKGQYLGNTGGHSM
;
A
#
# COMPACT_ATOMS: atom_id res chain seq x y z
N MET A 1 28.94 -44.15 8.16
CA MET A 1 27.95 -43.20 8.73
C MET A 1 28.28 -41.82 8.21
N GLN A 2 27.68 -41.40 7.11
CA GLN A 2 27.82 -40.06 6.55
C GLN A 2 26.66 -39.20 7.05
N LYS A 3 26.97 -38.14 7.76
CA LYS A 3 26.00 -37.12 8.17
C LYS A 3 25.63 -36.28 6.95
N LYS A 4 24.38 -36.32 6.51
CA LYS A 4 23.80 -35.38 5.58
C LYS A 4 23.63 -34.03 6.33
N ASN A 5 24.38 -33.04 5.91
CA ASN A 5 24.12 -31.65 6.27
C ASN A 5 22.85 -31.20 5.54
N GLY A 6 21.74 -31.05 6.27
CA GLY A 6 20.57 -30.38 5.79
C GLY A 6 20.84 -28.87 5.79
N GLU A 7 20.99 -28.29 4.61
CA GLU A 7 20.91 -26.84 4.46
C GLU A 7 19.47 -26.42 4.71
N ASN A 8 19.24 -25.83 5.87
CA ASN A 8 18.03 -25.05 6.14
C ASN A 8 18.11 -23.79 5.24
N LEU A 9 17.50 -23.85 4.07
CA LEU A 9 17.18 -22.67 3.30
C LEU A 9 16.11 -21.89 4.06
N ASN A 10 16.60 -20.92 4.82
CA ASN A 10 15.77 -19.94 5.50
C ASN A 10 15.14 -19.03 4.40
N THR A 11 13.97 -19.43 3.90
CA THR A 11 13.17 -18.65 2.95
C THR A 11 12.46 -17.52 3.67
N GLN A 12 13.20 -16.68 4.38
CA GLN A 12 12.67 -15.37 4.75
C GLN A 12 12.58 -14.54 3.47
N SER A 13 11.36 -14.14 3.14
CA SER A 13 11.05 -13.19 2.09
C SER A 13 11.99 -11.99 2.19
N VAL A 14 12.88 -11.82 1.20
CA VAL A 14 13.85 -10.72 1.13
C VAL A 14 13.17 -9.48 0.52
N LEU A 15 11.98 -9.13 0.98
CA LEU A 15 11.42 -7.81 0.75
C LEU A 15 11.99 -6.90 1.85
N ALA A 16 13.20 -6.39 1.60
CA ALA A 16 13.83 -5.44 2.50
C ALA A 16 13.25 -4.04 2.22
N MET A 17 12.42 -3.56 3.13
CA MET A 17 12.00 -2.15 3.15
C MET A 17 13.20 -1.29 3.56
N ARG A 18 13.42 -0.16 2.86
CA ARG A 18 14.39 0.85 3.30
C ARG A 18 13.73 1.76 4.32
N SER A 19 14.43 2.04 5.41
CA SER A 19 14.00 2.92 6.50
C SER A 19 14.41 4.39 6.28
N SER A 20 14.07 5.26 7.23
CA SER A 20 14.53 6.65 7.33
C SER A 20 14.00 7.59 6.25
N GLY A 21 12.70 7.54 5.92
CA GLY A 21 12.07 8.47 4.98
C GLY A 21 12.48 8.27 3.52
N TYR A 22 13.06 7.12 3.17
CA TYR A 22 13.52 6.85 1.81
C TYR A 22 12.40 6.96 0.77
N TYR A 23 11.23 6.43 1.10
CA TYR A 23 10.11 6.38 0.14
C TYR A 23 9.52 7.78 -0.08
N SER A 24 9.29 8.55 0.97
CA SER A 24 8.79 9.93 0.86
C SER A 24 9.73 10.86 0.08
N GLN A 25 11.05 10.64 0.19
CA GLN A 25 12.05 11.49 -0.46
C GLN A 25 12.42 11.06 -1.89
N LYS A 26 12.27 9.79 -2.25
CA LYS A 26 12.81 9.21 -3.50
C LYS A 26 11.76 8.70 -4.48
N THR A 27 10.47 8.73 -4.15
CA THR A 27 9.40 8.17 -4.99
C THR A 27 8.49 9.23 -5.60
N ALA A 28 9.07 10.23 -6.27
CA ALA A 28 8.31 11.29 -6.95
C ALA A 28 7.23 10.75 -7.92
N GLY A 29 7.49 9.62 -8.58
CA GLY A 29 6.51 8.96 -9.45
C GLY A 29 5.30 8.42 -8.69
N ALA A 30 5.50 7.88 -7.49
CA ALA A 30 4.40 7.41 -6.65
C ALA A 30 3.53 8.60 -6.19
N LYS A 31 4.15 9.73 -5.79
CA LYS A 31 3.42 10.93 -5.42
C LYS A 31 2.55 11.45 -6.57
N ILE A 32 3.09 11.54 -7.79
CA ILE A 32 2.30 11.96 -8.98
C ILE A 32 1.09 11.04 -9.19
N ALA A 33 1.26 9.72 -9.05
CA ALA A 33 0.17 8.76 -9.18
C ALA A 33 -0.89 8.95 -8.09
N ILE A 34 -0.46 9.22 -6.85
CA ILE A 34 -1.34 9.51 -5.72
C ILE A 34 -2.13 10.80 -5.97
N ASP A 35 -1.45 11.88 -6.33
CA ASP A 35 -2.09 13.19 -6.59
C ASP A 35 -3.14 13.11 -7.72
N ALA A 36 -2.91 12.25 -8.72
CA ALA A 36 -3.87 12.02 -9.80
C ALA A 36 -5.20 11.37 -9.34
N THR A 37 -5.25 10.80 -8.13
CA THR A 37 -6.45 10.14 -7.59
C THR A 37 -7.36 11.05 -6.79
N GLN A 38 -7.00 12.30 -6.58
CA GLN A 38 -7.78 13.23 -5.76
C GLN A 38 -9.27 13.24 -6.16
N LYS A 39 -9.61 13.31 -7.45
CA LYS A 39 -11.00 13.27 -7.92
C LYS A 39 -11.73 11.96 -7.62
N LEU A 40 -11.02 10.84 -7.58
CA LEU A 40 -11.61 9.55 -7.20
C LEU A 40 -11.93 9.54 -5.70
N LEU A 41 -11.02 10.08 -4.89
CA LEU A 41 -11.22 10.21 -3.45
C LEU A 41 -12.38 11.15 -3.13
N GLU A 42 -12.45 12.33 -3.74
CA GLU A 42 -13.59 13.24 -3.58
C GLU A 42 -14.94 12.56 -3.89
N ARG A 43 -15.01 11.77 -4.97
CA ARG A 43 -16.22 10.98 -5.29
C ARG A 43 -16.52 9.92 -4.23
N ALA A 44 -15.47 9.26 -3.68
CA ALA A 44 -15.64 8.28 -2.64
C ALA A 44 -16.14 8.93 -1.35
N LEU A 45 -15.62 10.09 -0.97
CA LEU A 45 -16.03 10.86 0.21
C LEU A 45 -17.50 11.29 0.12
N ASN A 46 -17.99 11.69 -1.06
CA ASN A 46 -19.40 12.07 -1.28
C ASN A 46 -20.40 10.91 -1.09
N SER A 47 -19.92 9.69 -0.97
CA SER A 47 -20.76 8.48 -0.81
C SER A 47 -20.22 7.53 0.24
N LEU A 48 -19.63 8.08 1.31
CA LEU A 48 -19.17 7.29 2.45
C LEU A 48 -20.34 6.56 3.12
N PRO A 49 -20.12 5.35 3.64
CA PRO A 49 -21.13 4.63 4.39
C PRO A 49 -21.59 5.39 5.63
N ASN A 50 -22.81 5.11 6.04
CA ASN A 50 -23.33 5.60 7.31
C ASN A 50 -22.75 4.74 8.44
N SER A 51 -21.73 5.24 9.12
CA SER A 51 -21.07 4.59 10.26
C SER A 51 -20.85 5.61 11.37
N GLU A 52 -20.73 5.16 12.61
CA GLU A 52 -20.41 6.03 13.75
C GLU A 52 -18.95 6.50 13.71
N ILE A 53 -18.07 5.69 13.14
CA ILE A 53 -16.62 5.97 13.00
C ILE A 53 -16.25 5.81 11.53
N LEU A 54 -15.53 6.77 10.99
CA LEU A 54 -14.94 6.69 9.65
C LEU A 54 -13.61 5.93 9.75
N ARG A 55 -13.61 4.67 9.33
CA ARG A 55 -12.38 3.86 9.29
C ARG A 55 -11.80 3.85 7.89
N PHE A 56 -10.58 4.36 7.77
CA PHE A 56 -9.80 4.40 6.55
C PHE A 56 -8.54 3.54 6.68
N ALA A 57 -8.05 3.00 5.57
CA ALA A 57 -6.81 2.24 5.57
C ALA A 57 -5.94 2.59 4.36
N ASP A 58 -4.63 2.71 4.60
CA ASP A 58 -3.58 2.85 3.60
C ASP A 58 -2.75 1.56 3.56
N PHE A 59 -2.89 0.82 2.46
CA PHE A 59 -2.27 -0.48 2.28
C PHE A 59 -0.95 -0.36 1.53
N GLY A 60 0.15 -0.76 2.17
CA GLY A 60 1.50 -0.59 1.65
C GLY A 60 1.98 0.84 1.81
N CYS A 61 1.80 1.38 3.02
CA CYS A 61 2.00 2.79 3.35
C CYS A 61 3.47 3.21 3.43
N ALA A 62 4.41 2.29 3.50
CA ALA A 62 5.82 2.56 3.78
C ALA A 62 5.99 3.47 5.02
N ASP A 63 6.73 4.56 4.90
CA ASP A 63 6.92 5.57 5.96
C ASP A 63 5.75 6.58 6.09
N GLY A 64 4.69 6.42 5.29
CA GLY A 64 3.50 7.25 5.29
C GLY A 64 3.67 8.62 4.62
N GLY A 65 4.90 9.07 4.38
CA GLY A 65 5.15 10.43 3.88
C GLY A 65 4.65 10.69 2.46
N THR A 66 4.60 9.64 1.61
CA THR A 66 4.15 9.79 0.21
C THR A 66 2.64 10.07 0.12
N SER A 67 1.84 9.51 1.04
CA SER A 67 0.37 9.70 1.09
C SER A 67 -0.10 10.72 2.14
N GLN A 68 0.81 11.30 2.91
CA GLN A 68 0.47 12.20 4.03
C GLN A 68 -0.38 13.39 3.59
N GLU A 69 0.00 14.07 2.50
CA GLU A 69 -0.73 15.21 1.97
C GLU A 69 -2.13 14.80 1.47
N LEU A 70 -2.25 13.65 0.82
CA LEU A 70 -3.53 13.10 0.40
C LEU A 70 -4.47 12.92 1.60
N TRP A 71 -4.00 12.27 2.66
CA TRP A 71 -4.82 12.02 3.85
C TRP A 71 -5.14 13.29 4.62
N TYR A 72 -4.20 14.25 4.68
CA TYR A 72 -4.47 15.58 5.21
C TYR A 72 -5.65 16.23 4.48
N ASN A 73 -5.63 16.25 3.15
CA ASN A 73 -6.70 16.83 2.32
C ASN A 73 -8.03 16.07 2.51
N VAL A 74 -7.99 14.74 2.62
CA VAL A 74 -9.19 13.93 2.90
C VAL A 74 -9.84 14.31 4.22
N VAL A 75 -9.04 14.40 5.30
CA VAL A 75 -9.54 14.79 6.62
C VAL A 75 -10.08 16.21 6.58
N GLN A 76 -9.36 17.14 5.95
CA GLN A 76 -9.79 18.53 5.80
C GLN A 76 -11.15 18.63 5.09
N LEU A 77 -11.33 17.96 3.96
CA LEU A 77 -12.59 17.96 3.21
C LEU A 77 -13.76 17.40 4.03
N ILE A 78 -13.53 16.35 4.81
CA ILE A 78 -14.53 15.78 5.72
C ILE A 78 -14.93 16.82 6.78
N ARG A 79 -13.98 17.47 7.43
CA ARG A 79 -14.26 18.49 8.44
C ARG A 79 -14.93 19.73 7.86
N GLU A 80 -14.51 20.19 6.67
CA GLU A 80 -15.13 21.30 5.94
C GLU A 80 -16.57 21.02 5.52
N SER A 81 -16.92 19.76 5.28
CA SER A 81 -18.32 19.34 5.03
C SER A 81 -19.21 19.36 6.28
N GLY A 82 -18.65 19.59 7.46
CA GLY A 82 -19.35 19.57 8.74
C GLY A 82 -19.45 18.15 9.35
N ASP A 83 -18.80 17.15 8.76
CA ASP A 83 -18.77 15.80 9.32
C ASP A 83 -17.69 15.70 10.40
N ASN A 84 -18.12 15.61 11.65
CA ASN A 84 -17.26 15.54 12.83
C ASN A 84 -17.15 14.13 13.42
N ARG A 85 -17.53 13.09 12.66
CA ARG A 85 -17.34 11.71 13.13
C ARG A 85 -15.88 11.42 13.42
N PRO A 86 -15.59 10.58 14.45
CA PRO A 86 -14.24 10.11 14.69
C PRO A 86 -13.66 9.42 13.43
N ILE A 87 -12.38 9.65 13.16
CA ILE A 87 -11.66 9.02 12.04
C ILE A 87 -10.59 8.08 12.61
N GLU A 88 -10.67 6.80 12.27
CA GLU A 88 -9.59 5.84 12.46
C GLU A 88 -8.82 5.67 11.16
N MET A 89 -7.55 6.05 11.17
CA MET A 89 -6.62 5.85 10.05
C MET A 89 -5.69 4.70 10.34
N ILE A 90 -5.75 3.65 9.54
CA ILE A 90 -4.97 2.43 9.70
C ILE A 90 -3.92 2.35 8.60
N TYR A 91 -2.66 2.49 8.96
CA TYR A 91 -1.53 2.31 8.07
C TYR A 91 -1.05 0.87 8.11
N THR A 92 -0.99 0.20 6.97
CA THR A 92 -0.59 -1.20 6.90
C THR A 92 0.61 -1.40 6.00
N ASP A 93 1.55 -2.22 6.45
CA ASP A 93 2.73 -2.63 5.69
C ASP A 93 3.30 -3.94 6.27
N LEU A 94 4.44 -4.40 5.78
CA LEU A 94 5.16 -5.53 6.35
C LEU A 94 5.57 -5.25 7.79
N ALA A 95 5.73 -6.30 8.60
CA ALA A 95 6.16 -6.18 9.99
C ALA A 95 7.54 -5.52 10.16
N SER A 96 8.38 -5.55 9.11
CA SER A 96 9.69 -4.92 9.05
C SER A 96 9.66 -3.43 8.69
N ASN A 97 8.47 -2.86 8.43
CA ASN A 97 8.34 -1.44 8.08
C ASN A 97 8.73 -0.52 9.25
N ASP A 98 9.25 0.66 8.92
CA ASP A 98 9.60 1.70 9.91
C ASP A 98 8.35 2.50 10.33
N PHE A 99 7.47 1.87 11.10
CA PHE A 99 6.31 2.52 11.70
C PHE A 99 6.69 3.65 12.68
N SER A 100 7.90 3.64 13.21
CA SER A 100 8.37 4.71 14.09
C SER A 100 8.45 6.05 13.36
N THR A 101 8.99 6.05 12.14
CA THR A 101 9.03 7.24 11.28
C THR A 101 7.62 7.69 10.91
N LEU A 102 6.73 6.78 10.54
CA LEU A 102 5.33 7.07 10.25
C LEU A 102 4.64 7.79 11.42
N PHE A 103 4.68 7.23 12.62
CA PHE A 103 4.02 7.83 13.78
C PHE A 103 4.59 9.19 14.16
N LYS A 104 5.89 9.41 14.03
CA LYS A 104 6.51 10.72 14.23
C LYS A 104 5.98 11.74 13.23
N SER A 105 5.88 11.37 11.95
CA SER A 105 5.35 12.25 10.91
C SER A 105 3.90 12.64 11.17
N MET A 106 3.05 11.67 11.58
CA MET A 106 1.64 11.95 11.88
C MET A 106 1.43 12.84 13.11
N GLN A 107 2.41 12.89 14.03
CA GLN A 107 2.42 13.74 15.23
C GLN A 107 3.23 15.04 15.05
N GLY A 108 3.53 15.43 13.81
CA GLY A 108 4.24 16.67 13.52
C GLY A 108 5.72 16.69 13.89
N MET A 109 6.34 15.54 14.15
CA MET A 109 7.76 15.43 14.46
C MET A 109 8.64 15.19 13.21
N GLY A 110 8.04 15.21 12.01
CA GLY A 110 8.71 15.01 10.73
C GLY A 110 8.99 16.31 9.96
N GLU A 111 9.51 16.16 8.74
CA GLU A 111 9.83 17.28 7.85
C GLU A 111 8.59 18.05 7.39
N ASN A 112 7.42 17.38 7.23
CA ASN A 112 6.16 17.97 6.78
C ASN A 112 5.17 18.11 7.96
N SER A 113 5.60 18.76 9.04
CA SER A 113 4.78 18.92 10.25
C SER A 113 3.48 19.70 10.00
N GLU A 114 3.43 20.54 8.96
CA GLU A 114 2.23 21.23 8.52
C GLU A 114 1.14 20.28 7.97
N LEU A 115 1.50 19.07 7.58
CA LEU A 115 0.58 18.03 7.10
C LEU A 115 0.25 16.96 8.17
N ALA A 116 0.65 17.20 9.42
CA ALA A 116 0.36 16.29 10.53
C ALA A 116 -1.12 16.39 10.95
N TYR A 117 -2.00 15.73 10.21
CA TYR A 117 -3.44 15.84 10.40
C TYR A 117 -3.94 15.30 11.75
N GLN A 118 -3.22 14.35 12.37
CA GLN A 118 -3.55 13.87 13.72
C GLN A 118 -3.39 14.96 14.78
N ASP A 119 -2.46 15.87 14.59
CA ASP A 119 -2.21 16.98 15.51
C ASP A 119 -3.11 18.21 15.24
N LYS A 120 -3.64 18.32 14.02
CA LYS A 120 -4.38 19.50 13.55
C LYS A 120 -5.90 19.39 13.60
N PHE A 121 -6.42 18.18 13.62
CA PHE A 121 -7.86 17.94 13.62
C PHE A 121 -8.25 17.08 14.82
N ASP A 122 -9.40 17.39 15.41
CA ASP A 122 -9.94 16.62 16.55
C ASP A 122 -10.45 15.24 16.11
N ASP A 123 -10.45 14.30 17.05
CA ASP A 123 -10.98 12.94 16.92
C ASP A 123 -10.35 12.13 15.76
N ILE A 124 -9.04 12.27 15.58
CA ILE A 124 -8.25 11.50 14.63
C ILE A 124 -7.38 10.48 15.39
N PHE A 125 -7.56 9.21 15.07
CA PHE A 125 -6.86 8.08 15.69
C PHE A 125 -6.02 7.36 14.63
N VAL A 126 -4.71 7.30 14.82
CA VAL A 126 -3.77 6.66 13.88
C VAL A 126 -3.25 5.35 14.44
N HIS A 127 -3.36 4.29 13.65
CA HIS A 127 -2.96 2.94 13.99
C HIS A 127 -1.98 2.38 12.95
N GLY A 128 -1.12 1.46 13.36
CA GLY A 128 -0.24 0.69 12.48
C GLY A 128 -0.54 -0.80 12.53
N CYS A 129 -0.57 -1.46 11.37
CA CYS A 129 -0.73 -2.90 11.25
C CYS A 129 0.44 -3.50 10.48
N GLY A 130 1.33 -4.20 11.17
CA GLY A 130 2.52 -4.85 10.62
C GLY A 130 2.22 -6.21 9.98
N THR A 131 1.29 -6.25 9.01
CA THR A 131 0.89 -7.47 8.30
C THR A 131 0.67 -7.16 6.82
N GLY A 132 1.22 -8.03 5.94
CA GLY A 132 1.10 -7.86 4.49
C GLY A 132 -0.35 -7.95 4.00
N PHE A 133 -0.68 -7.14 3.02
CA PHE A 133 -2.03 -6.94 2.48
C PHE A 133 -2.62 -8.14 1.71
N HIS A 134 -1.87 -9.23 1.54
CA HIS A 134 -2.38 -10.49 0.97
C HIS A 134 -3.35 -11.23 1.92
N LYS A 135 -3.50 -10.74 3.15
CA LYS A 135 -4.39 -11.30 4.17
C LYS A 135 -5.47 -10.29 4.56
N GLN A 136 -6.52 -10.78 5.22
CA GLN A 136 -7.47 -9.90 5.90
C GLN A 136 -6.79 -9.26 7.11
N LEU A 137 -6.85 -7.93 7.19
CA LEU A 137 -6.15 -7.10 8.18
C LEU A 137 -7.10 -6.46 9.19
N MET A 138 -8.35 -6.32 8.84
CA MET A 138 -9.40 -5.70 9.64
C MET A 138 -10.60 -6.62 9.79
N PRO A 139 -11.41 -6.43 10.83
CA PRO A 139 -12.68 -7.14 10.96
C PRO A 139 -13.56 -6.92 9.71
N SER A 140 -14.40 -7.92 9.42
CA SER A 140 -15.32 -7.84 8.29
C SER A 140 -16.29 -6.67 8.44
N GLU A 141 -16.58 -6.01 7.32
CA GLU A 141 -17.59 -4.94 7.24
C GLU A 141 -17.30 -3.75 8.16
N THR A 142 -16.02 -3.38 8.33
CA THR A 142 -15.66 -2.24 9.21
C THR A 142 -14.98 -1.10 8.47
N LEU A 143 -14.50 -1.32 7.24
CA LEU A 143 -13.71 -0.36 6.48
C LEU A 143 -14.60 0.52 5.60
N CYS A 144 -14.57 1.83 5.78
CA CYS A 144 -15.29 2.80 4.95
C CYS A 144 -14.57 3.09 3.63
N LEU A 145 -13.24 3.25 3.70
CA LEU A 145 -12.41 3.56 2.55
C LEU A 145 -11.05 2.88 2.69
N GLY A 146 -10.71 2.04 1.72
CA GLY A 146 -9.38 1.49 1.55
C GLY A 146 -8.64 2.18 0.40
N PHE A 147 -7.36 2.42 0.58
CA PHE A 147 -6.49 3.01 -0.43
C PHE A 147 -5.18 2.23 -0.53
N SER A 148 -4.68 2.07 -1.73
CA SER A 148 -3.34 1.54 -1.98
C SER A 148 -2.75 2.17 -3.22
N ALA A 149 -1.53 2.65 -3.14
CA ALA A 149 -0.82 3.21 -4.27
C ALA A 149 0.55 2.57 -4.44
N THR A 150 0.81 2.04 -5.63
CA THR A 150 2.11 1.48 -6.03
C THR A 150 2.68 0.41 -5.08
N ALA A 151 1.81 -0.35 -4.43
CA ALA A 151 2.20 -1.39 -3.47
C ALA A 151 1.67 -2.79 -3.84
N MET A 152 0.41 -2.93 -4.24
CA MET A 152 -0.24 -4.24 -4.44
C MET A 152 0.18 -4.98 -5.71
N HIS A 153 1.26 -4.55 -6.34
CA HIS A 153 1.93 -5.27 -7.44
C HIS A 153 3.04 -6.22 -6.94
N TYR A 154 3.38 -6.16 -5.66
CA TYR A 154 4.33 -7.11 -5.07
C TYR A 154 3.65 -8.45 -4.80
N VAL A 155 4.29 -9.53 -5.28
CA VAL A 155 3.84 -10.90 -4.99
C VAL A 155 4.18 -11.30 -3.55
N SER A 156 3.35 -12.16 -2.95
CA SER A 156 3.51 -12.59 -1.56
C SER A 156 4.77 -13.43 -1.35
N GLU A 157 5.18 -14.18 -2.38
CA GLU A 157 6.41 -14.96 -2.39
C GLU A 157 7.05 -14.99 -3.78
N LYS A 158 8.34 -15.25 -3.82
CA LYS A 158 9.06 -15.39 -5.08
C LYS A 158 8.88 -16.83 -5.63
N PRO A 159 8.13 -17.04 -6.72
CA PRO A 159 7.75 -18.38 -7.18
C PRO A 159 8.92 -19.16 -7.80
N CYS A 160 9.96 -18.47 -8.29
CA CYS A 160 11.18 -19.09 -8.79
C CYS A 160 12.34 -18.09 -8.87
N GLN A 161 13.55 -18.61 -9.07
CA GLN A 161 14.70 -17.78 -9.45
C GLN A 161 14.57 -17.38 -10.92
N ILE A 162 14.86 -16.11 -11.23
CA ILE A 162 15.02 -15.61 -12.59
C ILE A 162 16.51 -15.74 -12.93
N LYS A 163 16.82 -16.41 -14.03
CA LYS A 163 18.18 -16.86 -14.32
C LYS A 163 19.09 -15.71 -14.81
N ASP A 164 18.60 -14.90 -15.73
CA ASP A 164 19.46 -13.95 -16.46
C ASP A 164 19.00 -12.50 -16.30
N HIS A 165 18.09 -12.20 -15.37
CA HIS A 165 17.56 -10.86 -15.15
C HIS A 165 17.16 -10.63 -13.69
N VAL A 166 17.09 -9.38 -13.25
CA VAL A 166 16.69 -9.01 -11.88
C VAL A 166 15.18 -8.84 -11.71
N HIS A 167 14.43 -8.66 -12.80
CA HIS A 167 12.99 -8.44 -12.80
C HIS A 167 12.26 -9.48 -13.68
N MET A 168 11.01 -9.79 -13.31
CA MET A 168 10.12 -10.68 -14.05
C MET A 168 9.93 -10.27 -15.52
N VAL A 169 10.01 -8.99 -15.83
CA VAL A 169 9.93 -8.45 -17.19
C VAL A 169 10.95 -9.10 -18.14
N GLY A 170 12.17 -9.36 -17.68
CA GLY A 170 13.23 -10.02 -18.43
C GLY A 170 13.30 -11.54 -18.24
N ALA A 171 12.38 -12.15 -17.51
CA ALA A 171 12.33 -13.60 -17.29
C ALA A 171 11.98 -14.35 -18.59
N ASN A 172 12.42 -15.60 -18.70
CA ASN A 172 12.00 -16.48 -19.80
C ASN A 172 10.52 -16.91 -19.65
N SER A 173 9.96 -17.52 -20.69
CA SER A 173 8.53 -17.86 -20.71
C SER A 173 8.10 -18.78 -19.56
N SER A 174 8.92 -19.76 -19.17
CA SER A 174 8.57 -20.68 -18.08
C SER A 174 8.65 -20.02 -16.70
N GLU A 175 9.57 -19.09 -16.52
CA GLU A 175 9.68 -18.29 -15.31
C GLU A 175 8.51 -17.29 -15.21
N LYS A 176 8.17 -16.60 -16.33
CA LYS A 176 7.01 -15.70 -16.40
C LYS A 176 5.71 -16.37 -15.99
N MET A 177 5.43 -17.55 -16.54
CA MET A 177 4.21 -18.31 -16.19
C MET A 177 4.06 -18.52 -14.68
N LYS A 178 5.16 -18.80 -13.96
CA LYS A 178 5.11 -18.99 -12.50
C LYS A 178 4.82 -17.68 -11.78
N PHE A 179 5.40 -16.56 -12.24
CA PHE A 179 5.08 -15.24 -11.67
C PHE A 179 3.65 -14.82 -11.97
N GLU A 180 3.12 -15.12 -13.16
CA GLU A 180 1.74 -14.84 -13.54
C GLU A 180 0.76 -15.64 -12.68
N GLU A 181 1.01 -16.93 -12.46
CA GLU A 181 0.21 -17.79 -11.58
C GLU A 181 0.21 -17.26 -10.14
N GLN A 182 1.39 -16.93 -9.59
CA GLN A 182 1.51 -16.34 -8.25
C GLN A 182 0.78 -15.00 -8.16
N ALA A 183 0.93 -14.12 -9.15
CA ALA A 183 0.29 -12.82 -9.17
C ALA A 183 -1.23 -12.91 -9.25
N LEU A 184 -1.78 -13.88 -10.00
CA LEU A 184 -3.23 -14.14 -10.07
C LEU A 184 -3.77 -14.59 -8.71
N ASN A 185 -3.11 -15.54 -8.06
CA ASN A 185 -3.50 -16.04 -6.74
C ASN A 185 -3.43 -14.92 -5.68
N ASP A 186 -2.37 -14.13 -5.70
CA ASP A 186 -2.19 -13.00 -4.78
C ASP A 186 -3.25 -11.93 -5.00
N TRP A 187 -3.53 -11.59 -6.25
CA TRP A 187 -4.53 -10.57 -6.58
C TRP A 187 -5.94 -10.99 -6.16
N GLU A 188 -6.30 -12.25 -6.38
CA GLU A 188 -7.56 -12.80 -5.87
C GLU A 188 -7.64 -12.72 -4.34
N ALA A 189 -6.57 -13.15 -3.65
CA ALA A 189 -6.50 -13.08 -2.18
C ALA A 189 -6.65 -11.64 -1.66
N ILE A 190 -5.97 -10.68 -2.30
CA ILE A 190 -6.06 -9.26 -1.97
C ILE A 190 -7.50 -8.75 -2.13
N LEU A 191 -8.13 -8.99 -3.27
CA LEU A 191 -9.48 -8.50 -3.55
C LEU A 191 -10.52 -9.14 -2.62
N LEU A 192 -10.41 -10.44 -2.35
CA LEU A 192 -11.29 -11.14 -1.40
C LEU A 192 -11.13 -10.61 0.02
N ALA A 193 -9.90 -10.32 0.46
CA ALA A 193 -9.65 -9.76 1.77
C ALA A 193 -10.24 -8.33 1.87
N ARG A 194 -9.99 -7.47 0.90
CA ARG A 194 -10.57 -6.11 0.84
C ARG A 194 -12.09 -6.15 0.77
N GLY A 195 -12.66 -7.05 -0.04
CA GLY A 195 -14.11 -7.21 -0.13
C GLY A 195 -14.77 -7.62 1.19
N LYS A 196 -14.08 -8.42 2.02
CA LYS A 196 -14.58 -8.77 3.36
C LYS A 196 -14.47 -7.62 4.35
N GLU A 197 -13.42 -6.83 4.27
CA GLU A 197 -13.16 -5.72 5.20
C GLU A 197 -14.07 -4.52 4.97
N LEU A 198 -14.43 -4.26 3.70
CA LEU A 198 -15.31 -3.16 3.34
C LEU A 198 -16.70 -3.38 3.91
N MET A 199 -17.22 -2.37 4.56
CA MET A 199 -18.63 -2.34 4.96
C MET A 199 -19.52 -2.08 3.73
N PRO A 200 -20.83 -2.39 3.80
CA PRO A 200 -21.74 -2.08 2.70
C PRO A 200 -21.67 -0.61 2.28
N GLY A 201 -21.38 -0.38 1.00
CA GLY A 201 -21.14 0.96 0.46
C GLY A 201 -19.71 1.47 0.64
N GLY A 202 -18.82 0.77 1.33
CA GLY A 202 -17.39 1.09 1.43
C GLY A 202 -16.70 1.07 0.07
N LYS A 203 -15.60 1.78 -0.05
CA LYS A 203 -14.86 1.93 -1.31
C LYS A 203 -13.41 1.44 -1.16
N PHE A 204 -12.88 0.88 -2.24
CA PHE A 204 -11.47 0.57 -2.34
C PHE A 204 -10.89 1.24 -3.58
N ILE A 205 -9.84 2.04 -3.40
CA ILE A 205 -9.10 2.71 -4.48
C ILE A 205 -7.72 2.09 -4.52
N CYS A 206 -7.37 1.50 -5.65
CA CYS A 206 -6.07 0.87 -5.86
C CYS A 206 -5.42 1.38 -7.13
N ILE A 207 -4.17 1.80 -7.02
CA ILE A 207 -3.33 2.27 -8.12
C ILE A 207 -2.12 1.36 -8.21
N ASN A 208 -2.00 0.68 -9.34
CA ASN A 208 -0.89 -0.21 -9.61
C ASN A 208 -0.24 0.11 -10.94
N PHE A 209 0.97 -0.41 -11.13
CA PHE A 209 1.60 -0.47 -12.44
C PHE A 209 0.80 -1.40 -13.36
N GLY A 210 0.61 -0.98 -14.59
CA GLY A 210 -0.08 -1.73 -15.62
C GLY A 210 0.77 -1.92 -16.86
N ILE A 211 0.19 -2.57 -17.86
CA ILE A 211 0.72 -2.69 -19.20
C ILE A 211 0.22 -1.50 -20.02
N ASP A 212 1.09 -0.86 -20.80
CA ASP A 212 0.70 0.22 -21.72
C ASP A 212 -0.01 -0.34 -22.98
N GLU A 213 -0.48 0.58 -23.88
CA GLU A 213 -1.16 0.20 -25.11
C GLU A 213 -0.28 -0.59 -26.10
N LYS A 214 1.02 -0.64 -25.87
CA LYS A 214 1.99 -1.42 -26.65
C LYS A 214 2.30 -2.76 -26.03
N GLY A 215 1.66 -3.11 -24.93
CA GLY A 215 1.91 -4.33 -24.16
C GLY A 215 3.22 -4.27 -23.37
N GLN A 216 3.73 -3.07 -23.06
CA GLN A 216 4.99 -2.90 -22.35
C GLN A 216 4.74 -2.64 -20.86
N TYR A 217 5.51 -3.32 -20.01
CA TYR A 217 5.57 -3.04 -18.58
C TYR A 217 6.54 -1.89 -18.29
N LEU A 218 6.38 -1.27 -17.14
CA LEU A 218 7.39 -0.36 -16.59
C LEU A 218 8.74 -1.10 -16.54
N GLY A 219 9.77 -0.55 -17.16
CA GLY A 219 11.08 -1.19 -17.31
C GLY A 219 11.34 -1.82 -18.70
N ASN A 220 10.31 -2.01 -19.54
CA ASN A 220 10.49 -2.37 -20.96
C ASN A 220 10.70 -1.17 -21.88
N THR A 221 10.74 0.05 -21.34
CA THR A 221 11.03 1.27 -22.11
C THR A 221 12.48 1.20 -22.60
N GLY A 222 12.62 0.77 -23.84
CA GLY A 222 13.88 0.44 -24.47
C GLY A 222 14.94 1.51 -24.32
N GLY A 223 16.05 1.11 -23.74
CA GLY A 223 17.33 1.77 -23.91
C GLY A 223 17.59 2.91 -22.94
N HIS A 224 17.70 2.61 -21.67
CA HIS A 224 18.81 3.15 -20.86
C HIS A 224 19.02 2.13 -19.73
N SER A 225 20.12 1.40 -19.81
CA SER A 225 20.67 0.66 -18.68
C SER A 225 20.80 1.60 -17.49
N MET A 226 20.04 1.28 -16.40
CA MET A 226 20.38 1.82 -15.09
C MET A 226 21.67 1.22 -14.59
#